data_c58dc6429b91689449bbc205024a209c
#
_entry.id   c58dc6429b91689449bbc205024a209c
#
_cell.length_a   1.000
_cell.length_b   1.000
_cell.length_c   1.000
_cell.angle_alpha   90.00
_cell.angle_beta   90.00
_cell.angle_gamma   90.00
#
_symmetry.space_group_name_H-M   'P 1'
#
loop_
_entity.id
_entity.type
_entity.pdbx_description
1 polymer ?
#
loop_
_entity_poly.entity_id
_entity_poly.type
_entity_poly.pdbx_seq_one_letter_code
_entity_poly.pdbx_strand_id
1 'polypeptide(L)'
;MKTTIFLSICIFIAVGFSQPNQKINFDTPLLKKYFTETERPLLAKMVQFTDSLVLANTKETQAEEAYHVYLDTIQSLIKNGEWINYTFNELEKQEFLFNLDTTLFNKIWEKSIPRIVKSKDTTLYSPENYFSLSLNYKGDYVKYLKEKGMENDFFKSVHENIEISGDISPIVFGTFLLKHRELNFGDSENRLWASVFILRMSDPMELKVKRYLAR
;
A
#
# COMPACT_ATOMS: atom_id res chain seq x y z
N MET A 1 16.13 10.06 55.76
CA MET A 1 15.33 9.83 54.53
C MET A 1 16.26 9.46 53.39
N LYS A 2 16.31 8.19 52.99
CA LYS A 2 17.12 7.72 51.85
C LYS A 2 16.20 7.58 50.64
N THR A 3 16.37 8.44 49.64
CA THR A 3 15.59 8.42 48.37
C THR A 3 16.25 7.42 47.43
N THR A 4 15.61 6.28 47.23
CA THR A 4 16.04 5.26 46.30
C THR A 4 15.49 5.63 44.91
N ILE A 5 16.39 6.01 43.97
CA ILE A 5 16.08 6.27 42.58
C ILE A 5 16.02 4.92 41.87
N PHE A 6 14.83 4.50 41.46
CA PHE A 6 14.63 3.36 40.54
C PHE A 6 14.96 3.79 39.13
N LEU A 7 16.11 3.35 38.65
CA LEU A 7 16.48 3.50 37.23
C LEU A 7 15.82 2.38 36.44
N SER A 8 14.72 2.71 35.77
CA SER A 8 14.01 1.77 34.87
C SER A 8 14.82 1.67 33.58
N ILE A 9 15.58 0.60 33.42
CA ILE A 9 16.27 0.27 32.16
C ILE A 9 15.25 -0.37 31.23
N CYS A 10 14.75 0.40 30.27
CA CYS A 10 14.00 -0.15 29.14
C CYS A 10 14.99 -0.88 28.21
N ILE A 11 15.05 -2.21 28.34
CA ILE A 11 15.76 -3.06 27.38
C ILE A 11 14.87 -3.15 26.14
N PHE A 12 15.19 -2.37 25.11
CA PHE A 12 14.67 -2.61 23.75
C PHE A 12 15.31 -3.90 23.25
N ILE A 13 14.58 -4.99 23.35
CA ILE A 13 14.90 -6.22 22.63
C ILE A 13 14.59 -5.93 21.16
N ALA A 14 15.60 -5.51 20.40
CA ALA A 14 15.55 -5.55 18.96
C ALA A 14 15.48 -7.04 18.55
N VAL A 15 14.28 -7.56 18.41
CA VAL A 15 14.05 -8.84 17.75
C VAL A 15 14.43 -8.63 16.29
N GLY A 16 15.67 -8.93 15.97
CA GLY A 16 16.15 -8.99 14.60
C GLY A 16 15.38 -10.12 13.91
N PHE A 17 14.25 -9.81 13.27
CA PHE A 17 13.64 -10.68 12.30
C PHE A 17 14.63 -10.81 11.14
N SER A 18 15.39 -11.87 11.14
CA SER A 18 16.14 -12.35 9.98
C SER A 18 15.09 -12.80 8.94
N GLN A 19 14.59 -11.85 8.14
CA GLN A 19 13.71 -12.18 7.02
C GLN A 19 14.51 -13.00 6.01
N PRO A 20 13.97 -14.13 5.53
CA PRO A 20 14.54 -14.76 4.36
C PRO A 20 14.42 -13.76 3.21
N ASN A 21 15.56 -13.17 2.82
CA ASN A 21 15.65 -12.17 1.77
C ASN A 21 15.31 -12.83 0.42
N GLN A 22 14.03 -12.92 0.12
CA GLN A 22 13.61 -13.16 -1.26
C GLN A 22 14.04 -11.94 -2.07
N LYS A 23 15.06 -12.13 -2.90
CA LYS A 23 15.72 -11.05 -3.63
C LYS A 23 14.71 -10.33 -4.52
N ILE A 24 14.35 -9.10 -4.16
CA ILE A 24 13.54 -8.23 -5.01
C ILE A 24 14.40 -7.79 -6.19
N ASN A 25 13.96 -8.09 -7.40
CA ASN A 25 14.66 -7.74 -8.62
C ASN A 25 13.78 -6.88 -9.53
N PHE A 26 14.18 -5.63 -9.74
CA PHE A 26 13.53 -4.69 -10.65
C PHE A 26 14.43 -4.30 -11.84
N ASP A 27 15.35 -5.17 -12.22
CA ASP A 27 16.24 -4.95 -13.37
C ASP A 27 15.68 -5.50 -14.70
N THR A 28 14.36 -5.67 -14.79
CA THR A 28 13.69 -6.07 -16.04
C THR A 28 13.74 -4.96 -17.08
N PRO A 29 13.78 -5.29 -18.39
CA PRO A 29 13.78 -4.29 -19.47
C PRO A 29 12.59 -3.35 -19.37
N LEU A 30 11.41 -3.87 -19.04
CA LEU A 30 10.19 -3.08 -18.93
C LEU A 30 10.25 -2.06 -17.80
N LEU A 31 10.70 -2.44 -16.61
CA LEU A 31 10.86 -1.50 -15.49
C LEU A 31 11.95 -0.44 -15.76
N LYS A 32 13.05 -0.83 -16.42
CA LYS A 32 14.10 0.12 -16.82
C LYS A 32 13.61 1.20 -17.77
N LYS A 33 12.59 0.95 -18.55
CA LYS A 33 11.98 1.93 -19.45
C LYS A 33 11.28 3.07 -18.70
N TYR A 34 10.68 2.78 -17.55
CA TYR A 34 9.85 3.73 -16.80
C TYR A 34 10.51 4.26 -15.52
N PHE A 35 11.46 3.49 -14.96
CA PHE A 35 12.09 3.82 -13.69
C PHE A 35 13.61 3.83 -13.84
N THR A 36 14.22 4.91 -13.40
CA THR A 36 15.67 5.11 -13.42
C THR A 36 16.42 4.13 -12.53
N GLU A 37 17.72 4.08 -12.67
CA GLU A 37 18.59 3.26 -11.81
C GLU A 37 18.45 3.64 -10.31
N THR A 38 18.25 4.91 -10.01
CA THR A 38 18.07 5.41 -8.64
C THR A 38 16.67 5.16 -8.09
N GLU A 39 15.64 5.08 -8.93
CA GLU A 39 14.25 4.84 -8.51
C GLU A 39 13.96 3.37 -8.23
N ARG A 40 14.56 2.43 -8.97
CA ARG A 40 14.31 1.00 -8.79
C ARG A 40 14.63 0.46 -7.38
N PRO A 41 15.73 0.87 -6.71
CA PRO A 41 15.93 0.54 -5.29
C PRO A 41 14.84 1.09 -4.36
N LEU A 42 14.23 2.22 -4.69
CA LEU A 42 13.13 2.80 -3.91
C LEU A 42 11.81 2.02 -4.11
N LEU A 43 11.56 1.50 -5.32
CA LEU A 43 10.49 0.53 -5.55
C LEU A 43 10.71 -0.73 -4.71
N ALA A 44 11.95 -1.21 -4.62
CA ALA A 44 12.26 -2.36 -3.77
C ALA A 44 11.98 -2.08 -2.29
N LYS A 45 12.32 -0.89 -1.79
CA LYS A 45 11.96 -0.47 -0.42
C LYS A 45 10.45 -0.42 -0.20
N MET A 46 9.68 0.02 -1.21
CA MET A 46 8.22 0.04 -1.12
C MET A 46 7.65 -1.38 -1.02
N VAL A 47 8.16 -2.32 -1.80
CA VAL A 47 7.77 -3.73 -1.69
C VAL A 47 8.19 -4.31 -0.34
N GLN A 48 9.42 -4.05 0.14
CA GLN A 48 9.89 -4.52 1.45
C GLN A 48 9.02 -3.99 2.60
N PHE A 49 8.62 -2.73 2.54
CA PHE A 49 7.69 -2.15 3.51
C PHE A 49 6.35 -2.91 3.52
N THR A 50 5.81 -3.20 2.33
CA THR A 50 4.54 -3.94 2.21
C THR A 50 4.70 -5.41 2.59
N ASP A 51 5.82 -6.05 2.24
CA ASP A 51 6.16 -7.40 2.71
C ASP A 51 6.12 -7.46 4.25
N SER A 52 6.71 -6.46 4.92
CA SER A 52 6.69 -6.37 6.39
C SER A 52 5.27 -6.22 6.94
N LEU A 53 4.43 -5.41 6.27
CA LEU A 53 3.03 -5.23 6.65
C LEU A 53 2.22 -6.52 6.54
N VAL A 54 2.31 -7.25 5.42
CA VAL A 54 1.53 -8.47 5.23
C VAL A 54 2.01 -9.59 6.15
N LEU A 55 3.32 -9.70 6.38
CA LEU A 55 3.90 -10.65 7.34
C LEU A 55 3.46 -10.36 8.78
N ALA A 56 3.44 -9.09 9.20
CA ALA A 56 3.00 -8.70 10.53
C ALA A 56 1.50 -8.98 10.79
N ASN A 57 0.69 -9.02 9.72
CA ASN A 57 -0.76 -9.24 9.78
C ASN A 57 -1.17 -10.68 9.45
N THR A 58 -0.23 -11.57 9.23
CA THR A 58 -0.45 -12.99 8.98
C THR A 58 0.42 -13.83 9.92
N LYS A 59 0.27 -15.14 9.89
CA LYS A 59 1.16 -16.06 10.61
C LYS A 59 2.24 -16.64 9.70
N GLU A 60 2.29 -16.14 8.47
CA GLU A 60 3.20 -16.65 7.45
C GLU A 60 4.62 -16.13 7.67
N THR A 61 5.59 -16.91 7.22
CA THR A 61 7.02 -16.58 7.31
C THR A 61 7.61 -16.21 5.94
N GLN A 62 6.85 -16.46 4.86
CA GLN A 62 7.22 -16.15 3.49
C GLN A 62 6.27 -15.10 2.92
N ALA A 63 6.81 -14.04 2.34
CA ALA A 63 6.01 -12.94 1.79
C ALA A 63 5.03 -13.42 0.72
N GLU A 64 5.44 -14.38 -0.12
CA GLU A 64 4.60 -14.93 -1.18
C GLU A 64 3.24 -15.42 -0.64
N GLU A 65 3.26 -16.30 0.37
CA GLU A 65 2.04 -16.83 0.97
C GLU A 65 1.35 -15.78 1.85
N ALA A 66 2.11 -14.90 2.51
CA ALA A 66 1.55 -13.82 3.34
C ALA A 66 0.65 -12.88 2.53
N TYR A 67 1.00 -12.56 1.28
CA TYR A 67 0.13 -11.76 0.41
C TYR A 67 -1.20 -12.46 0.14
N HIS A 68 -1.18 -13.77 -0.15
CA HIS A 68 -2.40 -14.52 -0.39
C HIS A 68 -3.30 -14.57 0.84
N VAL A 69 -2.75 -14.93 1.99
CA VAL A 69 -3.50 -14.99 3.27
C VAL A 69 -4.04 -13.63 3.66
N TYR A 70 -3.25 -12.57 3.47
CA TYR A 70 -3.66 -11.20 3.76
C TYR A 70 -4.84 -10.75 2.87
N LEU A 71 -4.77 -11.01 1.56
CA LEU A 71 -5.83 -10.65 0.61
C LEU A 71 -7.10 -11.48 0.83
N ASP A 72 -6.98 -12.78 1.16
CA ASP A 72 -8.12 -13.61 1.57
C ASP A 72 -8.80 -13.07 2.84
N THR A 73 -8.00 -12.59 3.81
CA THR A 73 -8.54 -11.97 5.03
C THR A 73 -9.35 -10.73 4.70
N ILE A 74 -8.82 -9.84 3.84
CA ILE A 74 -9.56 -8.65 3.38
C ILE A 74 -10.86 -9.06 2.69
N GLN A 75 -10.80 -10.04 1.79
CA GLN A 75 -11.99 -10.52 1.09
C GLN A 75 -13.05 -11.03 2.06
N SER A 76 -12.63 -11.77 3.10
CA SER A 76 -13.52 -12.28 4.15
C SER A 76 -14.17 -11.15 4.94
N LEU A 77 -13.38 -10.17 5.39
CA LEU A 77 -13.89 -8.99 6.11
C LEU A 77 -14.94 -8.23 5.30
N ILE A 78 -14.67 -8.03 4.00
CA ILE A 78 -15.63 -7.35 3.12
C ILE A 78 -16.94 -8.14 3.00
N LYS A 79 -16.87 -9.46 2.80
CA LYS A 79 -18.05 -10.32 2.70
C LYS A 79 -18.89 -10.28 3.96
N ASN A 80 -18.26 -10.14 5.12
CA ASN A 80 -18.93 -10.05 6.41
C ASN A 80 -19.40 -8.64 6.79
N GLY A 81 -19.13 -7.63 5.98
CA GLY A 81 -19.40 -6.23 6.28
C GLY A 81 -18.50 -5.63 7.38
N GLU A 82 -17.38 -6.30 7.70
CA GLU A 82 -16.44 -5.94 8.77
C GLU A 82 -15.28 -5.06 8.27
N TRP A 83 -15.48 -4.39 7.18
CA TRP A 83 -14.50 -3.55 6.50
C TRP A 83 -13.76 -2.55 7.40
N ILE A 84 -14.32 -2.22 8.58
CA ILE A 84 -13.80 -1.24 9.54
C ILE A 84 -12.64 -1.79 10.39
N ASN A 85 -12.50 -3.11 10.49
CA ASN A 85 -11.49 -3.75 11.36
C ASN A 85 -10.14 -3.97 10.65
N TYR A 86 -9.87 -3.17 9.66
CA TYR A 86 -8.68 -3.22 8.87
C TYR A 86 -7.46 -2.81 9.70
N THR A 87 -6.54 -3.73 9.92
CA THR A 87 -5.40 -3.59 10.83
C THR A 87 -4.22 -2.84 10.20
N PHE A 88 -4.51 -1.78 9.50
CA PHE A 88 -3.49 -0.96 8.86
C PHE A 88 -3.17 0.24 9.74
N ASN A 89 -1.92 0.43 10.11
CA ASN A 89 -1.49 1.71 10.66
C ASN A 89 -1.39 2.73 9.52
N GLU A 90 -2.50 3.41 9.21
CA GLU A 90 -2.52 4.39 8.12
C GLU A 90 -1.52 5.53 8.32
N LEU A 91 -1.20 5.89 9.56
CA LEU A 91 -0.21 6.93 9.84
C LEU A 91 1.19 6.48 9.44
N GLU A 92 1.57 5.27 9.80
CA GLU A 92 2.87 4.67 9.43
C GLU A 92 3.02 4.56 7.91
N LYS A 93 1.94 4.12 7.22
CA LYS A 93 1.90 4.08 5.76
C LYS A 93 2.07 5.46 5.15
N GLN A 94 1.37 6.47 5.69
CA GLN A 94 1.47 7.85 5.22
C GLN A 94 2.88 8.42 5.44
N GLU A 95 3.46 8.17 6.59
CA GLU A 95 4.84 8.55 6.90
C GLU A 95 5.82 7.91 5.91
N PHE A 96 5.69 6.61 5.67
CA PHE A 96 6.49 5.93 4.66
C PHE A 96 6.34 6.56 3.28
N LEU A 97 5.10 6.76 2.79
CA LEU A 97 4.84 7.30 1.45
C LEU A 97 5.36 8.74 1.27
N PHE A 98 5.28 9.58 2.31
CA PHE A 98 5.74 10.98 2.21
C PHE A 98 7.25 11.13 2.37
N ASN A 99 7.92 10.11 2.88
CA ASN A 99 9.38 10.04 2.93
C ASN A 99 9.98 9.40 1.66
N LEU A 100 9.15 8.93 0.72
CA LEU A 100 9.62 8.52 -0.60
C LEU A 100 10.14 9.73 -1.39
N ASP A 101 11.08 9.48 -2.28
CA ASP A 101 11.51 10.48 -3.26
C ASP A 101 10.31 11.03 -4.02
N THR A 102 10.22 12.36 -4.11
CA THR A 102 9.06 13.05 -4.71
C THR A 102 8.88 12.69 -6.19
N THR A 103 9.96 12.44 -6.92
CA THR A 103 9.89 12.04 -8.32
C THR A 103 9.24 10.67 -8.46
N LEU A 104 9.72 9.70 -7.68
CA LEU A 104 9.13 8.37 -7.65
C LEU A 104 7.68 8.40 -7.15
N PHE A 105 7.40 9.17 -6.09
CA PHE A 105 6.04 9.32 -5.59
C PHE A 105 5.09 9.78 -6.70
N ASN A 106 5.45 10.84 -7.43
CA ASN A 106 4.61 11.41 -8.50
C ASN A 106 4.49 10.50 -9.73
N LYS A 107 5.40 9.55 -9.95
CA LYS A 107 5.27 8.54 -11.00
C LYS A 107 4.17 7.52 -10.71
N ILE A 108 3.82 7.33 -9.43
CA ILE A 108 2.87 6.30 -8.97
C ILE A 108 1.60 6.93 -8.41
N TRP A 109 1.74 8.01 -7.64
CA TRP A 109 0.70 8.55 -6.78
C TRP A 109 0.34 10.00 -7.12
N GLU A 110 -0.88 10.36 -6.76
CA GLU A 110 -1.36 11.74 -6.72
C GLU A 110 -1.97 12.02 -5.33
N LYS A 111 -1.60 13.17 -4.77
CA LYS A 111 -2.13 13.64 -3.50
C LYS A 111 -3.13 14.77 -3.76
N SER A 112 -4.35 14.60 -3.29
CA SER A 112 -5.39 15.62 -3.38
C SER A 112 -5.86 16.07 -2.00
N ILE A 113 -6.16 17.37 -1.87
CA ILE A 113 -6.76 17.95 -0.66
C ILE A 113 -8.22 18.25 -0.99
N PRO A 114 -9.19 17.54 -0.38
CA PRO A 114 -10.59 17.75 -0.66
C PRO A 114 -11.06 19.08 -0.05
N ARG A 115 -11.86 19.83 -0.79
CA ARG A 115 -12.46 21.06 -0.27
C ARG A 115 -13.52 20.79 0.78
N ILE A 116 -14.21 19.66 0.69
CA ILE A 116 -15.27 19.25 1.61
C ILE A 116 -15.10 17.77 1.89
N VAL A 117 -15.11 17.42 3.17
CA VAL A 117 -15.13 16.05 3.66
C VAL A 117 -16.38 15.86 4.50
N LYS A 118 -17.27 14.95 4.09
CA LYS A 118 -18.49 14.63 4.81
C LYS A 118 -18.39 13.25 5.43
N SER A 119 -18.60 13.15 6.72
CA SER A 119 -18.85 11.91 7.45
C SER A 119 -20.31 11.87 7.94
N LYS A 120 -20.72 10.80 8.62
CA LYS A 120 -22.07 10.69 9.19
C LYS A 120 -22.36 11.83 10.17
N ASP A 121 -21.39 12.21 10.98
CA ASP A 121 -21.58 13.08 12.14
C ASP A 121 -21.03 14.49 11.92
N THR A 122 -20.24 14.74 10.87
CA THR A 122 -19.62 16.04 10.66
C THR A 122 -19.27 16.33 9.21
N THR A 123 -19.11 17.62 8.91
CA THR A 123 -18.60 18.12 7.63
C THR A 123 -17.39 19.00 7.90
N LEU A 124 -16.28 18.71 7.27
CA LEU A 124 -15.06 19.51 7.31
C LEU A 124 -14.96 20.33 6.02
N TYR A 125 -14.71 21.62 6.14
CA TYR A 125 -14.52 22.52 5.01
C TYR A 125 -13.04 22.89 4.90
N SER A 126 -12.43 22.64 3.73
CA SER A 126 -11.02 22.91 3.45
C SER A 126 -10.07 22.43 4.57
N PRO A 127 -10.16 21.15 5.01
CA PRO A 127 -9.43 20.70 6.18
C PRO A 127 -7.93 20.68 5.86
N GLU A 128 -7.15 21.47 6.63
CA GLU A 128 -5.69 21.48 6.51
C GLU A 128 -5.10 20.11 6.87
N ASN A 129 -4.08 19.68 6.14
CA ASN A 129 -3.40 18.38 6.35
C ASN A 129 -4.31 17.15 6.23
N TYR A 130 -5.52 17.30 5.68
CA TYR A 130 -6.34 16.17 5.27
C TYR A 130 -6.14 15.93 3.78
N PHE A 131 -5.76 14.74 3.39
CA PHE A 131 -5.54 14.42 1.99
C PHE A 131 -6.06 13.02 1.64
N SER A 132 -6.31 12.84 0.35
CA SER A 132 -6.61 11.57 -0.27
C SER A 132 -5.46 11.19 -1.19
N LEU A 133 -5.10 9.91 -1.18
CA LEU A 133 -4.14 9.31 -2.08
C LEU A 133 -4.90 8.64 -3.23
N SER A 134 -4.47 8.87 -4.45
CA SER A 134 -4.96 8.17 -5.65
C SER A 134 -3.77 7.77 -6.53
N LEU A 135 -3.99 6.88 -7.49
CA LEU A 135 -2.99 6.66 -8.53
C LEU A 135 -2.84 7.91 -9.39
N ASN A 136 -1.62 8.21 -9.76
CA ASN A 136 -1.39 9.15 -10.87
C ASN A 136 -1.65 8.41 -12.18
N TYR A 137 -2.88 8.52 -12.72
CA TYR A 137 -3.30 7.81 -13.94
C TYR A 137 -2.50 8.23 -15.19
N LYS A 138 -1.79 9.37 -15.14
CA LYS A 138 -0.85 9.83 -16.18
C LYS A 138 0.61 9.48 -15.86
N GLY A 139 0.86 8.91 -14.69
CA GLY A 139 2.17 8.56 -14.19
C GLY A 139 2.82 7.41 -14.95
N ASP A 140 4.13 7.28 -14.77
CA ASP A 140 4.92 6.26 -15.46
C ASP A 140 4.54 4.85 -14.99
N TYR A 141 4.03 4.69 -13.77
CA TYR A 141 3.56 3.41 -13.27
C TYR A 141 2.34 2.88 -14.06
N VAL A 142 1.39 3.74 -14.41
CA VAL A 142 0.21 3.33 -15.21
C VAL A 142 0.62 3.02 -16.66
N LYS A 143 1.59 3.76 -17.22
CA LYS A 143 2.18 3.42 -18.52
C LYS A 143 2.91 2.06 -18.50
N TYR A 144 3.63 1.77 -17.41
CA TYR A 144 4.23 0.46 -17.17
C TYR A 144 3.16 -0.65 -17.13
N LEU A 145 2.04 -0.46 -16.39
CA LEU A 145 0.94 -1.43 -16.35
C LEU A 145 0.34 -1.68 -17.74
N LYS A 146 0.24 -0.65 -18.57
CA LYS A 146 -0.22 -0.78 -19.96
C LYS A 146 0.62 -1.77 -20.76
N GLU A 147 1.94 -1.60 -20.72
CA GLU A 147 2.84 -2.49 -21.47
C GLU A 147 2.89 -3.89 -20.86
N LYS A 148 2.90 -4.01 -19.53
CA LYS A 148 2.81 -5.31 -18.85
C LYS A 148 1.51 -6.05 -19.24
N GLY A 149 0.44 -5.33 -19.46
CA GLY A 149 -0.85 -5.85 -19.95
C GLY A 149 -0.81 -6.41 -21.37
N MET A 150 0.20 -6.12 -22.17
CA MET A 150 0.34 -6.72 -23.50
C MET A 150 0.70 -8.22 -23.43
N GLU A 151 1.29 -8.65 -22.32
CA GLU A 151 1.73 -10.03 -22.09
C GLU A 151 0.93 -10.74 -21.00
N ASN A 152 0.02 -10.03 -20.30
CA ASN A 152 -0.71 -10.58 -19.17
C ASN A 152 -2.12 -9.99 -19.08
N ASP A 153 -3.13 -10.83 -19.27
CA ASP A 153 -4.54 -10.44 -19.29
C ASP A 153 -5.05 -9.82 -17.99
N PHE A 154 -4.47 -10.21 -16.83
CA PHE A 154 -4.80 -9.58 -15.56
C PHE A 154 -4.40 -8.11 -15.57
N PHE A 155 -3.13 -7.80 -15.90
CA PHE A 155 -2.64 -6.43 -15.96
C PHE A 155 -3.29 -5.60 -17.06
N LYS A 156 -3.67 -6.22 -18.18
CA LYS A 156 -4.47 -5.59 -19.23
C LYS A 156 -5.80 -5.11 -18.67
N SER A 157 -6.54 -5.98 -18.01
CA SER A 157 -7.83 -5.63 -17.39
C SER A 157 -7.67 -4.56 -16.31
N VAL A 158 -6.63 -4.63 -15.48
CA VAL A 158 -6.30 -3.60 -14.48
C VAL A 158 -6.08 -2.25 -15.14
N HIS A 159 -5.22 -2.18 -16.17
CA HIS A 159 -4.91 -0.93 -16.88
C HIS A 159 -6.17 -0.33 -17.54
N GLU A 160 -6.94 -1.11 -18.29
CA GLU A 160 -8.18 -0.65 -18.96
C GLU A 160 -9.16 -0.04 -17.95
N ASN A 161 -9.33 -0.65 -16.78
CA ASN A 161 -10.19 -0.11 -15.73
C ASN A 161 -9.63 1.16 -15.10
N ILE A 162 -8.31 1.28 -14.92
CA ILE A 162 -7.68 2.50 -14.43
C ILE A 162 -7.83 3.63 -15.45
N GLU A 163 -7.69 3.38 -16.75
CA GLU A 163 -7.93 4.39 -17.80
C GLU A 163 -9.36 4.97 -17.74
N ILE A 164 -10.36 4.13 -17.43
CA ILE A 164 -11.76 4.55 -17.35
C ILE A 164 -12.04 5.31 -16.05
N SER A 165 -11.50 4.86 -14.91
CA SER A 165 -11.84 5.37 -13.59
C SER A 165 -10.89 6.44 -13.06
N GLY A 166 -9.68 6.54 -13.62
CA GLY A 166 -8.62 7.41 -13.14
C GLY A 166 -7.89 6.91 -11.88
N ASP A 167 -8.32 5.78 -11.29
CA ASP A 167 -7.77 5.23 -10.04
C ASP A 167 -8.09 3.72 -9.91
N ILE A 168 -7.68 3.09 -8.82
CA ILE A 168 -8.11 1.73 -8.45
C ILE A 168 -9.60 1.78 -8.09
N SER A 169 -10.43 1.46 -9.05
CA SER A 169 -11.89 1.43 -8.91
C SER A 169 -12.35 0.24 -8.04
N PRO A 170 -13.59 0.24 -7.54
CA PRO A 170 -14.17 -0.95 -6.87
C PRO A 170 -14.12 -2.22 -7.72
N ILE A 171 -14.16 -2.10 -9.06
CA ILE A 171 -14.04 -3.23 -9.97
C ILE A 171 -12.63 -3.80 -9.96
N VAL A 172 -11.60 -2.94 -10.08
CA VAL A 172 -10.19 -3.36 -9.97
C VAL A 172 -9.92 -3.99 -8.62
N PHE A 173 -10.44 -3.35 -7.56
CA PHE A 173 -10.32 -3.82 -6.19
C PHE A 173 -10.92 -5.24 -6.02
N GLY A 174 -12.17 -5.43 -6.42
CA GLY A 174 -12.85 -6.71 -6.32
C GLY A 174 -12.21 -7.78 -7.20
N THR A 175 -11.81 -7.44 -8.43
CA THR A 175 -11.14 -8.36 -9.35
C THR A 175 -9.81 -8.84 -8.76
N PHE A 176 -9.01 -7.95 -8.19
CA PHE A 176 -7.75 -8.34 -7.58
C PHE A 176 -7.97 -9.29 -6.38
N LEU A 177 -8.91 -8.97 -5.48
CA LEU A 177 -9.25 -9.86 -4.36
C LEU A 177 -9.77 -11.22 -4.78
N LEU A 178 -10.43 -11.33 -5.93
CA LEU A 178 -10.93 -12.60 -6.45
C LEU A 178 -9.85 -13.42 -7.17
N LYS A 179 -8.88 -12.74 -7.79
CA LYS A 179 -7.92 -13.34 -8.72
C LYS A 179 -6.47 -13.35 -8.21
N HIS A 180 -6.20 -12.86 -7.00
CA HIS A 180 -4.81 -12.78 -6.50
C HIS A 180 -4.09 -14.12 -6.46
N ARG A 181 -4.85 -15.24 -6.38
CA ARG A 181 -4.25 -16.57 -6.41
C ARG A 181 -3.75 -17.02 -7.80
N GLU A 182 -4.14 -16.29 -8.86
CA GLU A 182 -3.58 -16.46 -10.21
C GLU A 182 -2.19 -15.79 -10.35
N LEU A 183 -1.80 -14.94 -9.38
CA LEU A 183 -0.53 -14.22 -9.38
C LEU A 183 0.52 -14.95 -8.53
N ASN A 184 1.71 -15.07 -9.07
CA ASN A 184 2.86 -15.57 -8.32
C ASN A 184 3.52 -14.40 -7.57
N PHE A 185 3.36 -14.29 -6.26
CA PHE A 185 4.03 -13.27 -5.43
C PHE A 185 5.50 -13.60 -5.13
N GLY A 186 6.04 -14.70 -5.64
CA GLY A 186 7.48 -14.90 -5.80
C GLY A 186 8.08 -13.92 -6.81
N ASP A 187 7.27 -13.45 -7.79
CA ASP A 187 7.66 -12.42 -8.75
C ASP A 187 7.62 -11.03 -8.12
N SER A 188 8.73 -10.30 -8.22
CA SER A 188 8.88 -8.94 -7.70
C SER A 188 7.90 -7.93 -8.32
N GLU A 189 7.55 -8.08 -9.59
CA GLU A 189 6.62 -7.17 -10.27
C GLU A 189 5.16 -7.41 -9.83
N ASN A 190 4.79 -8.65 -9.51
CA ASN A 190 3.48 -8.96 -8.93
C ASN A 190 3.38 -8.42 -7.50
N ARG A 191 4.47 -8.51 -6.71
CA ARG A 191 4.53 -7.85 -5.39
C ARG A 191 4.51 -6.33 -5.50
N LEU A 192 5.11 -5.76 -6.55
CA LEU A 192 5.00 -4.31 -6.79
C LEU A 192 3.54 -3.88 -7.01
N TRP A 193 2.79 -4.61 -7.82
CA TRP A 193 1.37 -4.34 -7.98
C TRP A 193 0.60 -4.47 -6.66
N ALA A 194 0.80 -5.56 -5.93
CA ALA A 194 0.17 -5.76 -4.63
C ALA A 194 0.53 -4.65 -3.63
N SER A 195 1.78 -4.18 -3.65
CA SER A 195 2.23 -3.06 -2.81
C SER A 195 1.51 -1.76 -3.17
N VAL A 196 1.42 -1.43 -4.46
CA VAL A 196 0.69 -0.24 -4.92
C VAL A 196 -0.78 -0.33 -4.52
N PHE A 197 -1.40 -1.49 -4.69
CA PHE A 197 -2.78 -1.75 -4.30
C PHE A 197 -3.01 -1.57 -2.79
N ILE A 198 -2.20 -2.24 -1.97
CA ILE A 198 -2.30 -2.20 -0.51
C ILE A 198 -2.04 -0.79 0.02
N LEU A 199 -1.03 -0.11 -0.48
CA LEU A 199 -0.71 1.26 -0.06
C LEU A 199 -1.77 2.28 -0.49
N ARG A 200 -2.51 2.00 -1.58
CA ARG A 200 -3.66 2.83 -1.99
C ARG A 200 -4.86 2.70 -1.06
N MET A 201 -5.02 1.57 -0.39
CA MET A 201 -6.13 1.37 0.54
C MET A 201 -6.08 2.40 1.67
N SER A 202 -7.23 2.86 2.11
CA SER A 202 -7.32 3.86 3.19
C SER A 202 -8.40 3.47 4.20
N ASP A 203 -8.29 3.99 5.40
CA ASP A 203 -9.33 3.87 6.40
C ASP A 203 -10.69 4.36 5.88
N PRO A 204 -11.79 3.80 6.41
CA PRO A 204 -13.11 4.35 6.21
C PRO A 204 -13.18 5.83 6.58
N MET A 205 -14.02 6.58 5.87
CA MET A 205 -14.15 8.02 6.02
C MET A 205 -14.37 8.45 7.48
N GLU A 206 -15.25 7.75 8.19
CA GLU A 206 -15.57 8.03 9.59
C GLU A 206 -14.35 7.92 10.50
N LEU A 207 -13.57 6.86 10.34
CA LEU A 207 -12.36 6.64 11.14
C LEU A 207 -11.29 7.70 10.80
N LYS A 208 -11.14 8.02 9.53
CA LYS A 208 -10.21 9.04 9.05
C LYS A 208 -10.56 10.43 9.58
N VAL A 209 -11.84 10.80 9.54
CA VAL A 209 -12.33 12.07 10.11
C VAL A 209 -12.17 12.09 11.62
N LYS A 210 -12.54 11.02 12.34
CA LYS A 210 -12.33 10.92 13.79
C LYS A 210 -10.87 11.12 14.17
N ARG A 211 -9.95 10.49 13.43
CA ARG A 211 -8.51 10.63 13.67
C ARG A 211 -8.01 12.04 13.36
N TYR A 212 -8.54 12.66 12.31
CA TYR A 212 -8.23 14.05 11.97
C TYR A 212 -8.64 15.02 13.07
N LEU A 213 -9.85 14.87 13.63
CA LEU A 213 -10.35 15.72 14.70
C LEU A 213 -9.67 15.50 16.06
N ALA A 214 -8.98 14.39 16.25
CA ALA A 214 -8.24 14.05 17.48
C ALA A 214 -6.79 14.59 17.50
N ARG A 215 -6.34 15.26 16.44
CA ARG A 215 -5.03 15.93 16.34
C ARG A 215 -5.07 17.33 16.91
#